data_14567c257abdf8c7debd4e952b9aaff3
#
_entry.id   14567c257abdf8c7debd4e952b9aaff3
#
_cell.length_a   1.000
_cell.length_b   1.000
_cell.length_c   1.000
_cell.angle_alpha   90.00
_cell.angle_beta   90.00
_cell.angle_gamma   90.00
#
_symmetry.space_group_name_H-M   'P 1'
#
loop_
_entity.id
_entity.type
_entity.pdbx_description
1 polymer ?
#
loop_
_entity_poly.entity_id
_entity_poly.type
_entity_poly.pdbx_seq_one_letter_code
_entity_poly.pdbx_strand_id
1 'polypeptide(L)'
;MIKESATTNPSEETSNLGGASPLEEGRWMKLVEECVEMVDELDEHMESFDAPRREVAGHVILRLEEILGRSGVEIISNDTIFDRARHKPDADHCALDNGATVGETLSSGFAVGPRVLRRARVRLSTVSMKGDQER
;
A
#
# COMPACT_ATOMS: atom_id res chain seq x y z
N MET A 1 -16.99 35.79 -22.88
CA MET A 1 -16.66 35.50 -22.68
C MET A 1 -16.24 35.02 -22.57
N ILE A 2 -16.24 34.80 -22.40
CA ILE A 2 -15.74 34.25 -22.12
C ILE A 2 -15.20 33.82 -21.80
N LYS A 3 -15.09 33.68 -21.71
CA LYS A 3 -14.48 33.23 -21.36
C LYS A 3 -13.99 32.75 -20.98
N GLU A 4 -13.97 32.62 -20.79
CA GLU A 4 -13.49 32.21 -20.37
C GLU A 4 -13.33 31.68 -20.04
N SER A 5 -13.66 31.69 -20.00
CA SER A 5 -13.53 31.14 -19.61
C SER A 5 -13.27 30.52 -19.43
N ALA A 6 -13.33 30.47 -19.37
CA ALA A 6 -13.00 29.93 -19.12
C ALA A 6 -12.55 29.37 -18.91
N THR A 7 -12.46 29.36 -18.81
CA THR A 7 -11.93 28.80 -18.67
C THR A 7 -11.43 28.29 -18.34
N THR A 8 -11.57 28.08 -18.12
CA THR A 8 -10.91 27.46 -17.60
C THR A 8 -10.06 26.78 -18.13
N ASN A 9 -9.52 26.59 -18.06
CA ASN A 9 -8.61 26.04 -18.70
C ASN A 9 -8.17 24.74 -18.35
N PRO A 10 -7.81 23.78 -19.11
CA PRO A 10 -7.57 22.40 -18.87
C PRO A 10 -6.37 22.12 -18.02
N SER A 11 -5.31 22.82 -18.27
CA SER A 11 -4.14 22.63 -17.42
C SER A 11 -4.48 23.01 -16.00
N GLU A 12 -5.39 23.89 -15.85
CA GLU A 12 -5.81 24.24 -14.51
C GLU A 12 -6.50 23.11 -13.83
N GLU A 13 -7.23 22.33 -14.59
CA GLU A 13 -7.91 21.20 -14.01
C GLU A 13 -6.93 20.16 -13.52
N THR A 14 -5.86 19.98 -14.26
CA THR A 14 -4.84 19.06 -13.81
C THR A 14 -4.29 19.47 -12.48
N SER A 15 -4.03 20.72 -12.31
CA SER A 15 -3.50 21.18 -11.05
C SER A 15 -4.53 21.14 -9.94
N ASN A 16 -5.78 20.93 -10.28
CA ASN A 16 -6.81 20.83 -9.25
C ASN A 16 -6.65 19.66 -8.36
N LEU A 17 -5.89 18.66 -8.76
CA LEU A 17 -5.62 17.57 -7.85
C LEU A 17 -4.98 18.07 -6.58
N GLY A 18 -4.06 19.01 -6.72
CA GLY A 18 -3.49 19.62 -5.56
C GLY A 18 -4.35 20.69 -4.96
N GLY A 19 -5.36 21.13 -5.71
CA GLY A 19 -6.22 22.20 -5.27
C GLY A 19 -7.53 21.76 -4.69
N ALA A 20 -7.69 20.47 -4.41
CA ALA A 20 -8.92 19.99 -3.82
C ALA A 20 -9.16 20.69 -2.49
N SER A 21 -10.43 20.93 -2.17
CA SER A 21 -10.76 21.57 -0.91
C SER A 21 -10.41 20.63 0.24
N PRO A 22 -10.16 21.18 1.42
CA PRO A 22 -9.88 20.33 2.57
C PRO A 22 -10.99 19.32 2.84
N LEU A 23 -12.23 19.70 2.59
CA LEU A 23 -13.35 18.79 2.78
C LEU A 23 -13.27 17.62 1.82
N GLU A 24 -12.96 17.90 0.56
CA GLU A 24 -12.84 16.84 -0.44
C GLU A 24 -11.68 15.93 -0.13
N GLU A 25 -10.58 16.51 0.30
CA GLU A 25 -9.42 15.70 0.65
C GLU A 25 -9.72 14.80 1.84
N GLY A 26 -10.48 15.33 2.80
CA GLY A 26 -10.86 14.54 3.95
C GLY A 26 -11.75 13.38 3.58
N ARG A 27 -12.70 13.62 2.66
CA ARG A 27 -13.56 12.53 2.21
C ARG A 27 -12.79 11.48 1.46
N TRP A 28 -11.89 11.92 0.61
CA TRP A 28 -11.06 10.97 -0.15
C TRP A 28 -10.21 10.13 0.78
N MET A 29 -9.58 10.79 1.76
CA MET A 29 -8.72 10.06 2.68
C MET A 29 -9.53 9.07 3.50
N LYS A 30 -10.73 9.45 3.92
CA LYS A 30 -11.56 8.55 4.69
C LYS A 30 -11.95 7.34 3.86
N LEU A 31 -12.27 7.55 2.59
CA LEU A 31 -12.60 6.44 1.71
C LEU A 31 -11.41 5.50 1.55
N VAL A 32 -10.23 6.09 1.37
CA VAL A 32 -9.03 5.27 1.26
C VAL A 32 -8.82 4.46 2.52
N GLU A 33 -8.99 5.09 3.68
CA GLU A 33 -8.78 4.38 4.94
C GLU A 33 -9.77 3.24 5.10
N GLU A 34 -11.02 3.44 4.68
CA GLU A 34 -12.01 2.37 4.77
C GLU A 34 -11.66 1.21 3.85
N CYS A 35 -11.15 1.52 2.67
CA CYS A 35 -10.74 0.47 1.75
C CYS A 35 -9.56 -0.31 2.32
N VAL A 36 -8.62 0.38 2.94
CA VAL A 36 -7.48 -0.29 3.56
C VAL A 36 -7.94 -1.18 4.69
N GLU A 37 -8.91 -0.71 5.48
CA GLU A 37 -9.47 -1.55 6.54
C GLU A 37 -10.09 -2.82 5.97
N MET A 38 -10.77 -2.70 4.84
CA MET A 38 -11.38 -3.86 4.23
C MET A 38 -10.34 -4.87 3.79
N VAL A 39 -9.25 -4.38 3.20
CA VAL A 39 -8.15 -5.27 2.84
C VAL A 39 -7.60 -5.96 4.09
N ASP A 40 -7.44 -5.19 5.15
CA ASP A 40 -6.89 -5.73 6.37
C ASP A 40 -7.77 -6.83 6.95
N GLU A 41 -9.08 -6.60 6.95
CA GLU A 41 -10.02 -7.60 7.45
C GLU A 41 -9.97 -8.87 6.62
N LEU A 42 -9.95 -8.72 5.29
CA LEU A 42 -9.87 -9.89 4.44
C LEU A 42 -8.59 -10.66 4.67
N ASP A 43 -7.49 -9.93 4.81
CA ASP A 43 -6.20 -10.56 5.01
C ASP A 43 -6.16 -11.33 6.33
N GLU A 44 -6.77 -10.77 7.36
CA GLU A 44 -6.81 -11.44 8.66
C GLU A 44 -7.57 -12.76 8.62
N HIS A 45 -8.57 -12.84 7.75
CA HIS A 45 -9.41 -14.03 7.69
C HIS A 45 -8.96 -15.04 6.66
N MET A 46 -7.88 -14.74 5.94
CA MET A 46 -7.47 -15.62 4.84
C MET A 46 -7.20 -17.04 5.29
N GLU A 47 -6.58 -17.19 6.45
CA GLU A 47 -6.21 -18.52 6.90
C GLU A 47 -7.43 -19.33 7.30
N SER A 48 -8.51 -18.68 7.68
CA SER A 48 -9.72 -19.39 8.09
C SER A 48 -10.60 -19.74 6.93
N PHE A 49 -10.29 -19.24 5.73
CA PHE A 49 -11.10 -19.52 4.55
C PHE A 49 -10.66 -20.84 3.93
N ASP A 50 -11.62 -21.60 3.41
CA ASP A 50 -11.27 -22.73 2.57
C ASP A 50 -10.69 -22.22 1.25
N ALA A 51 -10.17 -23.16 0.43
CA ALA A 51 -9.44 -22.75 -0.77
C ALA A 51 -10.29 -21.89 -1.71
N PRO A 52 -11.54 -22.27 -2.02
CA PRO A 52 -12.34 -21.42 -2.92
C PRO A 52 -12.56 -20.01 -2.39
N ARG A 53 -12.84 -19.89 -1.10
CA ARG A 53 -13.08 -18.57 -0.53
C ARG A 53 -11.80 -17.76 -0.48
N ARG A 54 -10.70 -18.43 -0.20
CA ARG A 54 -9.40 -17.75 -0.18
C ARG A 54 -9.07 -17.19 -1.55
N GLU A 55 -9.40 -17.93 -2.58
CA GLU A 55 -9.14 -17.46 -3.93
C GLU A 55 -9.97 -16.22 -4.24
N VAL A 56 -11.25 -16.24 -3.89
CA VAL A 56 -12.10 -15.08 -4.12
C VAL A 56 -11.59 -13.88 -3.32
N ALA A 57 -11.26 -14.10 -2.05
CA ALA A 57 -10.77 -13.01 -1.23
C ALA A 57 -9.48 -12.43 -1.80
N GLY A 58 -8.61 -13.28 -2.32
CA GLY A 58 -7.39 -12.80 -2.95
C GLY A 58 -7.68 -11.93 -4.15
N HIS A 59 -8.65 -12.31 -4.96
CA HIS A 59 -9.03 -11.48 -6.09
C HIS A 59 -9.59 -10.13 -5.65
N VAL A 60 -10.39 -10.14 -4.59
CA VAL A 60 -10.94 -8.88 -4.07
C VAL A 60 -9.81 -7.98 -3.60
N ILE A 61 -8.85 -8.54 -2.88
CA ILE A 61 -7.73 -7.75 -2.39
C ILE A 61 -6.96 -7.13 -3.56
N LEU A 62 -6.66 -7.95 -4.58
CA LEU A 62 -5.93 -7.43 -5.74
C LEU A 62 -6.71 -6.32 -6.42
N ARG A 63 -8.02 -6.49 -6.53
CA ARG A 63 -8.85 -5.47 -7.17
C ARG A 63 -8.83 -4.18 -6.37
N LEU A 64 -8.91 -4.29 -5.06
CA LEU A 64 -8.85 -3.11 -4.21
C LEU A 64 -7.50 -2.42 -4.33
N GLU A 65 -6.42 -3.20 -4.42
CA GLU A 65 -5.11 -2.62 -4.61
C GLU A 65 -5.03 -1.85 -5.92
N GLU A 66 -5.60 -2.41 -6.98
CA GLU A 66 -5.62 -1.71 -8.25
C GLU A 66 -6.35 -0.39 -8.15
N ILE A 67 -7.52 -0.43 -7.53
CA ILE A 67 -8.33 0.78 -7.41
C ILE A 67 -7.60 1.83 -6.59
N LEU A 68 -7.04 1.40 -5.47
CA LEU A 68 -6.31 2.33 -4.61
C LEU A 68 -5.10 2.90 -5.33
N GLY A 69 -4.38 2.06 -6.07
CA GLY A 69 -3.22 2.54 -6.80
C GLY A 69 -3.58 3.59 -7.84
N ARG A 70 -4.69 3.38 -8.54
CA ARG A 70 -5.12 4.37 -9.52
C ARG A 70 -5.60 5.65 -8.87
N SER A 71 -5.96 5.57 -7.60
CA SER A 71 -6.45 6.74 -6.87
C SER A 71 -5.35 7.53 -6.18
N GLY A 72 -4.10 7.13 -6.38
CA GLY A 72 -2.99 7.87 -5.81
C GLY A 72 -2.40 7.29 -4.55
N VAL A 73 -2.80 6.08 -4.19
CA VAL A 73 -2.26 5.39 -3.02
C VAL A 73 -1.08 4.55 -3.47
N GLU A 74 0.03 4.66 -2.74
CA GLU A 74 1.19 3.83 -3.03
C GLU A 74 0.96 2.44 -2.46
N ILE A 75 1.17 1.42 -3.29
CA ILE A 75 1.07 0.03 -2.85
C ILE A 75 2.47 -0.46 -2.52
N ILE A 76 2.68 -0.79 -1.26
CA ILE A 76 3.99 -1.23 -0.79
C ILE A 76 4.06 -2.74 -0.98
N SER A 77 4.68 -3.18 -2.07
CA SER A 77 4.72 -4.60 -2.37
C SER A 77 6.01 -5.06 -3.03
N ASN A 78 6.87 -4.13 -3.44
CA ASN A 78 8.07 -4.51 -4.19
C ASN A 78 9.34 -3.96 -3.56
N ASP A 79 9.27 -3.53 -2.32
CA ASP A 79 10.47 -3.06 -1.65
C ASP A 79 11.43 -4.21 -1.44
N THR A 80 12.72 -3.92 -1.57
CA THR A 80 13.75 -4.94 -1.36
C THR A 80 14.53 -4.71 -0.07
N ILE A 81 14.44 -3.52 0.49
CA ILE A 81 15.15 -3.18 1.71
C ILE A 81 14.15 -2.98 2.82
N PHE A 82 14.37 -3.64 3.94
CA PHE A 82 13.47 -3.53 5.08
C PHE A 82 13.55 -2.14 5.68
N ASP A 83 12.39 -1.54 5.88
CA ASP A 83 12.25 -0.24 6.52
C ASP A 83 11.11 -0.38 7.51
N ARG A 84 11.45 -0.23 8.78
CA ARG A 84 10.48 -0.45 9.85
C ARG A 84 9.25 0.43 9.71
N ALA A 85 9.40 1.60 9.12
CA ALA A 85 8.26 2.49 8.92
C ALA A 85 7.27 1.96 7.88
N ARG A 86 7.75 1.16 6.94
CA ARG A 86 6.93 0.68 5.84
C ARG A 86 6.60 -0.81 5.95
N HIS A 87 7.36 -1.56 6.72
CA HIS A 87 7.24 -3.01 6.75
C HIS A 87 7.07 -3.55 8.15
N LYS A 88 6.42 -4.69 8.22
CA LYS A 88 6.23 -5.43 9.45
C LYS A 88 6.72 -6.85 9.20
N PRO A 89 7.71 -7.33 9.97
CA PRO A 89 8.23 -8.69 9.73
C PRO A 89 7.18 -9.73 10.08
N ASP A 90 7.16 -10.79 9.31
CA ASP A 90 6.21 -11.86 9.55
C ASP A 90 6.54 -12.63 10.82
N ALA A 91 7.81 -12.92 11.02
CA ALA A 91 8.24 -13.60 12.21
C ALA A 91 8.66 -12.57 13.25
N ASP A 92 8.94 -13.07 14.45
CA ASP A 92 9.33 -12.18 15.54
C ASP A 92 10.78 -11.77 15.36
N HIS A 93 11.00 -10.72 14.63
CA HIS A 93 12.33 -10.18 14.40
C HIS A 93 12.39 -8.75 14.89
N CYS A 94 11.93 -8.54 16.10
CA CYS A 94 11.80 -7.19 16.60
C CYS A 94 13.14 -6.49 16.76
N ALA A 95 14.23 -7.23 16.81
CA ALA A 95 15.54 -6.64 16.97
C ALA A 95 16.18 -6.22 15.67
N LEU A 96 15.52 -6.48 14.54
CA LEU A 96 16.12 -6.15 13.26
C LEU A 96 16.14 -4.66 13.01
N ASP A 97 17.22 -4.22 12.42
CA ASP A 97 17.36 -2.83 12.04
C ASP A 97 16.93 -2.65 10.59
N ASN A 98 16.66 -1.40 10.25
CA ASN A 98 16.44 -1.06 8.87
C ASN A 98 17.65 -1.46 8.05
N GLY A 99 17.40 -1.82 6.80
CA GLY A 99 18.48 -2.18 5.92
C GLY A 99 18.59 -3.65 5.65
N ALA A 100 17.89 -4.48 6.43
CA ALA A 100 17.84 -5.91 6.12
C ALA A 100 17.15 -6.10 4.78
N THR A 101 17.36 -7.27 4.19
CA THR A 101 16.81 -7.56 2.87
C THR A 101 15.43 -8.18 2.99
N VAL A 102 14.49 -7.66 2.21
CA VAL A 102 13.16 -8.22 2.12
C VAL A 102 13.21 -9.38 1.14
N GLY A 103 12.84 -10.57 1.61
CA GLY A 103 12.79 -11.72 0.74
C GLY A 103 11.47 -11.85 0.00
N GLU A 104 10.39 -11.50 0.65
CA GLU A 104 9.07 -11.69 0.07
C GLU A 104 8.08 -10.79 0.77
N THR A 105 7.17 -10.19 0.01
CA THR A 105 6.07 -9.42 0.58
C THR A 105 4.86 -10.33 0.69
N LEU A 106 4.41 -10.55 1.90
CA LEU A 106 3.31 -11.47 2.16
C LEU A 106 1.96 -10.80 2.05
N SER A 107 1.87 -9.53 2.44
CA SER A 107 0.68 -8.74 2.21
C SER A 107 1.10 -7.31 1.99
N SER A 108 0.38 -6.64 1.10
CA SER A 108 0.75 -5.30 0.67
C SER A 108 0.49 -4.28 1.77
N GLY A 109 1.32 -3.25 1.79
CA GLY A 109 1.05 -2.08 2.59
C GLY A 109 0.52 -0.96 1.73
N PHE A 110 0.11 0.11 2.37
CA PHE A 110 -0.48 1.25 1.67
C PHE A 110 0.02 2.54 2.29
N ALA A 111 0.35 3.50 1.43
CA ALA A 111 0.84 4.79 1.89
C ALA A 111 0.30 5.90 1.01
N VAL A 112 0.12 7.07 1.60
CA VAL A 112 -0.24 8.27 0.87
C VAL A 112 0.84 9.29 1.20
N GLY A 113 1.70 9.58 0.21
CA GLY A 113 2.85 10.42 0.47
C GLY A 113 3.69 9.85 1.60
N PRO A 114 4.04 10.66 2.58
CA PRO A 114 4.86 10.16 3.69
C PRO A 114 4.09 9.37 4.74
N ARG A 115 2.78 9.31 4.62
CA ARG A 115 1.96 8.67 5.64
C ARG A 115 1.69 7.22 5.27
N VAL A 116 2.14 6.29 6.09
CA VAL A 116 1.90 4.87 5.90
C VAL A 116 0.60 4.52 6.61
N LEU A 117 -0.38 4.06 5.84
CA LEU A 117 -1.68 3.68 6.37
C LEU A 117 -1.65 2.25 6.89
N ARG A 118 -0.91 1.39 6.22
CA ARG A 118 -0.74 0.00 6.62
C ARG A 118 0.63 -0.44 6.16
N ARG A 119 1.40 -1.02 7.08
CA ARG A 119 2.71 -1.53 6.71
C ARG A 119 2.55 -2.85 5.96
N ALA A 120 3.44 -3.08 5.01
CA ALA A 120 3.46 -4.36 4.30
C ALA A 120 4.00 -5.43 5.22
N ARG A 121 3.37 -6.60 5.21
CA ARG A 121 3.87 -7.73 5.97
C ARG A 121 4.88 -8.46 5.09
N VAL A 122 6.10 -8.60 5.57
CA VAL A 122 7.17 -9.13 4.76
C VAL A 122 7.88 -10.26 5.47
N ARG A 123 8.47 -11.14 4.68
CA ARG A 123 9.39 -12.15 5.18
C ARG A 123 10.79 -11.70 4.82
N LEU A 124 11.63 -11.62 5.82
CA LEU A 124 12.98 -11.16 5.60
C LEU A 124 13.83 -12.29 5.06
N SER A 125 14.79 -11.93 4.22
CA SER A 125 15.64 -12.91 3.60
C SER A 125 16.84 -13.16 4.49
N THR A 126 17.01 -14.38 4.90
CA THR A 126 18.23 -14.79 5.59
C THR A 126 19.22 -15.42 4.63
N VAL A 127 18.74 -15.70 3.43
CA VAL A 127 19.59 -16.37 2.46
C VAL A 127 20.72 -15.50 2.00
N SER A 128 20.43 -14.20 1.83
CA SER A 128 21.48 -13.31 1.35
C SER A 128 22.64 -13.25 2.32
N MET A 129 22.35 -13.32 3.61
CA MET A 129 23.43 -13.33 4.58
C MET A 129 24.24 -14.59 4.48
N LYS A 130 23.58 -15.70 4.33
CA LYS A 130 24.28 -16.96 4.23
C LYS A 130 25.08 -17.03 2.95
N GLY A 131 24.51 -16.54 1.88
CA GLY A 131 25.25 -16.54 0.64
C GLY A 131 26.51 -15.74 0.73
N ASP A 132 26.43 -14.62 1.40
CA ASP A 132 27.61 -13.81 1.57
C ASP A 132 28.66 -14.55 2.35
N GLN A 133 28.25 -15.21 3.39
CA GLN A 133 29.21 -15.88 4.25
C GLN A 133 29.90 -17.01 3.54
N GLU A 134 29.22 -17.64 2.65
CA GLU A 134 29.81 -18.74 1.96
C GLU A 134 30.86 -18.33 0.98
N ARG A 135 30.87 -17.09 0.59
CA ARG A 135 31.91 -16.59 -0.32
C ARG A 135 33.08 -16.07 0.45
#